data_06d3ab98207526b5982ab70cc103c37a
#
_entry.id   06d3ab98207526b5982ab70cc103c37a
#
_cell.length_a   1.000
_cell.length_b   1.000
_cell.length_c   1.000
_cell.angle_alpha   90.00
_cell.angle_beta   90.00
_cell.angle_gamma   90.00
#
_symmetry.space_group_name_H-M   'P 1'
#
loop_
_entity.id
_entity.type
_entity.pdbx_description
1 polymer ?
#
loop_
_entity_poly.entity_id
_entity_poly.type
_entity_poly.pdbx_seq_one_letter_code
_entity_poly.pdbx_strand_id
1 'polypeptide(L)'
;MYELITQETLAEYEAFVQSHPKGNFAQSYLWGKQKPMWVWKAIAVRGDDGKIKGSLAVMIRKMPIVGRTLMYGCRGPVCDLDDRDTFGQLLAGAKALAKEYKSYVIKIDPDVPSSNTGFYNLLRSFGFDSKEGGKNFEAIQPRY
;
A
#
# COMPACT_ATOMS: atom_id res chain seq x y z
N MET A 1 9.53 -6.51 11.44
CA MET A 1 8.14 -6.79 11.79
C MET A 1 7.29 -5.56 11.53
N TYR A 2 6.08 -5.75 11.05
CA TYR A 2 5.20 -4.62 10.74
C TYR A 2 4.33 -4.25 11.94
N GLU A 3 3.80 -3.03 11.89
CA GLU A 3 2.84 -2.56 12.88
C GLU A 3 1.75 -1.77 12.18
N LEU A 4 0.59 -1.69 12.81
CA LEU A 4 -0.50 -0.86 12.32
C LEU A 4 -0.35 0.54 12.89
N ILE A 5 -0.61 1.54 12.06
CA ILE A 5 -0.60 2.93 12.49
C ILE A 5 -1.85 3.21 13.33
N THR A 6 -1.65 3.86 14.48
CA THR A 6 -2.71 4.23 15.40
C THR A 6 -2.81 5.75 15.49
N GLN A 7 -3.76 6.25 16.28
CA GLN A 7 -3.88 7.68 16.53
C GLN A 7 -2.56 8.27 17.07
N GLU A 8 -1.87 7.51 17.92
CA GLU A 8 -0.64 8.01 18.54
C GLU A 8 0.53 8.04 17.57
N THR A 9 0.51 7.21 16.53
CA THR A 9 1.61 7.15 15.57
C THR A 9 1.27 7.84 14.24
N LEU A 10 0.08 8.43 14.15
CA LEU A 10 -0.36 9.01 12.89
C LEU A 10 0.51 10.17 12.44
N ALA A 11 0.90 11.05 13.36
CA ALA A 11 1.73 12.21 13.00
C ALA A 11 3.09 11.76 12.48
N GLU A 12 3.67 10.75 13.11
CA GLU A 12 4.96 10.20 12.66
C GLU A 12 4.82 9.59 11.27
N TYR A 13 3.73 8.88 11.03
CA TYR A 13 3.46 8.30 9.73
C TYR A 13 3.34 9.37 8.64
N GLU A 14 2.59 10.44 8.93
CA GLU A 14 2.41 11.51 7.95
C GLU A 14 3.73 12.19 7.63
N ALA A 15 4.56 12.42 8.64
CA ALA A 15 5.88 13.02 8.42
C ALA A 15 6.74 12.12 7.54
N PHE A 16 6.69 10.81 7.76
CA PHE A 16 7.45 9.87 6.94
C PHE A 16 7.00 9.92 5.49
N VAL A 17 5.69 9.88 5.24
CA VAL A 17 5.17 9.90 3.87
C VAL A 17 5.56 11.19 3.16
N GLN A 18 5.49 12.32 3.86
CA GLN A 18 5.83 13.61 3.26
C GLN A 18 7.30 13.73 2.93
N SER A 19 8.17 13.07 3.69
CA SER A 19 9.61 13.22 3.52
C SER A 19 10.26 12.17 2.61
N HIS A 20 9.57 11.08 2.34
CA HIS A 20 10.16 9.99 1.56
C HIS A 20 10.05 10.29 0.06
N PRO A 21 11.11 9.97 -0.73
CA PRO A 21 11.06 10.20 -2.18
C PRO A 21 9.90 9.50 -2.88
N LYS A 22 9.43 8.39 -2.35
CA LYS A 22 8.27 7.68 -2.90
C LYS A 22 6.96 8.06 -2.22
N GLY A 23 6.99 9.04 -1.32
CA GLY A 23 5.79 9.50 -0.65
C GLY A 23 4.82 10.15 -1.63
N ASN A 24 3.54 9.98 -1.37
CA ASN A 24 2.49 10.48 -2.25
C ASN A 24 1.27 10.83 -1.40
N PHE A 25 0.56 11.88 -1.80
CA PHE A 25 -0.64 12.30 -1.09
C PHE A 25 -1.65 11.15 -0.96
N ALA A 26 -1.72 10.27 -1.96
CA ALA A 26 -2.64 9.14 -1.91
C ALA A 26 -2.30 8.15 -0.81
N GLN A 27 -1.14 8.26 -0.19
CA GLN A 27 -0.78 7.45 0.98
C GLN A 27 -1.04 8.18 2.29
N SER A 28 -1.52 9.43 2.23
CA SER A 28 -1.78 10.22 3.41
C SER A 28 -3.15 9.88 4.01
N TYR A 29 -3.24 10.01 5.33
CA TYR A 29 -4.51 9.90 6.02
C TYR A 29 -5.53 10.91 5.50
N LEU A 30 -5.06 12.09 5.08
CA LEU A 30 -5.95 13.11 4.53
C LEU A 30 -6.66 12.63 3.26
N TRP A 31 -5.97 11.83 2.45
CA TRP A 31 -6.62 11.23 1.28
C TRP A 31 -7.75 10.32 1.70
N GLY A 32 -7.51 9.51 2.76
CA GLY A 32 -8.54 8.62 3.28
C GLY A 32 -9.77 9.37 3.79
N LYS A 33 -9.55 10.52 4.41
CA LYS A 33 -10.66 11.32 4.93
C LYS A 33 -11.58 11.84 3.84
N GLN A 34 -11.07 11.96 2.63
CA GLN A 34 -11.87 12.45 1.51
C GLN A 34 -12.70 11.34 0.86
N LYS A 35 -12.56 10.12 1.34
CA LYS A 35 -13.22 8.96 0.76
C LYS A 35 -14.07 8.25 1.83
N PRO A 36 -15.20 8.84 2.24
CA PRO A 36 -15.97 8.31 3.38
C PRO A 36 -16.50 6.90 3.17
N MET A 37 -16.60 6.45 1.92
CA MET A 37 -17.06 5.08 1.64
C MET A 37 -15.98 4.03 1.87
N TRP A 38 -14.76 4.46 2.19
CA TRP A 38 -13.62 3.57 2.36
C TRP A 38 -13.11 3.63 3.79
N VAL A 39 -12.59 2.51 4.27
CA VAL A 39 -11.87 2.46 5.55
C VAL A 39 -10.40 2.61 5.25
N TRP A 40 -9.73 3.52 5.96
CA TRP A 40 -8.30 3.77 5.78
C TRP A 40 -7.52 3.07 6.87
N LYS A 41 -6.49 2.31 6.48
CA LYS A 41 -5.57 1.65 7.40
C LYS A 41 -4.17 1.81 6.85
N ALA A 42 -3.18 1.87 7.74
CA ALA A 42 -1.79 1.95 7.31
C ALA A 42 -0.93 1.01 8.11
N ILE A 43 0.07 0.48 7.44
CA ILE A 43 1.04 -0.46 8.00
C ILE A 43 2.40 0.21 7.91
N ALA A 44 3.24 0.03 8.91
CA ALA A 44 4.59 0.57 8.90
C ALA A 44 5.59 -0.48 9.35
N VAL A 45 6.83 -0.32 8.89
CA VAL A 45 7.97 -1.13 9.29
C VAL A 45 9.04 -0.18 9.79
N ARG A 46 9.62 -0.50 10.93
CA ARG A 46 10.66 0.34 11.53
C ARG A 46 12.03 -0.25 11.30
N GLY A 47 13.02 0.64 11.18
CA GLY A 47 14.41 0.24 11.12
C GLY A 47 14.99 0.02 12.51
N ASP A 48 16.28 -0.32 12.55
CA ASP A 48 16.98 -0.55 13.82
C ASP A 48 17.06 0.70 14.69
N ASP A 49 16.95 1.88 14.06
CA ASP A 49 16.96 3.15 14.78
C ASP A 49 15.58 3.50 15.37
N GLY A 50 14.59 2.64 15.20
CA GLY A 50 13.24 2.88 15.70
C GLY A 50 12.39 3.77 14.82
N LYS A 51 12.94 4.29 13.74
CA LYS A 51 12.19 5.17 12.84
C LYS A 51 11.52 4.37 11.73
N ILE A 52 10.39 4.88 11.23
CA ILE A 52 9.69 4.24 10.13
C ILE A 52 10.59 4.27 8.89
N LYS A 53 10.77 3.14 8.25
CA LYS A 53 11.53 3.04 7.00
C LYS A 53 10.68 2.60 5.82
N GLY A 54 9.47 2.16 6.07
CA GLY A 54 8.55 1.79 5.01
C GLY A 54 7.13 1.81 5.51
N SER A 55 6.18 2.06 4.61
CA SER A 55 4.77 2.08 4.98
C SER A 55 3.91 1.73 3.77
N LEU A 56 2.69 1.31 4.07
CA LEU A 56 1.69 1.05 3.05
C LEU A 56 0.33 1.40 3.63
N ALA A 57 -0.29 2.42 3.07
CA ALA A 57 -1.67 2.75 3.41
C ALA A 57 -2.59 2.07 2.43
N VAL A 58 -3.66 1.51 2.94
CA VAL A 58 -4.66 0.84 2.11
C VAL A 58 -6.03 1.39 2.40
N MET A 59 -6.85 1.41 1.36
CA MET A 59 -8.24 1.80 1.43
C MET A 59 -9.06 0.53 1.24
N ILE A 60 -10.04 0.33 2.10
CA ILE A 60 -10.84 -0.90 2.10
C ILE A 60 -12.30 -0.51 1.86
N ARG A 61 -12.89 -1.06 0.82
CA ARG A 61 -14.27 -0.76 0.48
C ARG A 61 -15.10 -2.03 0.50
N LYS A 62 -16.23 -1.94 1.19
CA LYS A 62 -17.16 -3.05 1.25
C LYS A 62 -17.87 -3.18 -0.10
N MET A 63 -17.87 -4.39 -0.62
CA MET A 63 -18.57 -4.68 -1.87
C MET A 63 -20.01 -5.05 -1.55
N PRO A 64 -20.97 -4.45 -2.22
CA PRO A 64 -22.38 -4.79 -1.98
C PRO A 64 -22.65 -6.24 -2.38
N ILE A 65 -23.52 -6.89 -1.63
CA ILE A 65 -24.07 -8.20 -1.93
C ILE A 65 -23.16 -9.39 -1.50
N VAL A 66 -21.84 -9.31 -1.71
CA VAL A 66 -20.99 -10.48 -1.52
C VAL A 66 -20.36 -10.62 -0.13
N GLY A 67 -20.51 -9.62 0.73
CA GLY A 67 -19.96 -9.69 2.09
C GLY A 67 -18.44 -9.66 2.12
N ARG A 68 -17.81 -9.21 1.05
CA ARG A 68 -16.35 -9.12 0.95
C ARG A 68 -15.94 -7.69 0.67
N THR A 69 -14.64 -7.42 0.76
CA THR A 69 -14.12 -6.08 0.54
C THR A 69 -13.07 -6.07 -0.56
N LEU A 70 -12.84 -4.87 -1.09
CA LEU A 70 -11.76 -4.58 -2.01
C LEU A 70 -10.71 -3.76 -1.25
N MET A 71 -9.46 -4.16 -1.33
CA MET A 71 -8.36 -3.43 -0.70
C MET A 71 -7.47 -2.83 -1.78
N TYR A 72 -7.17 -1.54 -1.63
CA TYR A 72 -6.40 -0.82 -2.63
C TYR A 72 -5.37 0.09 -1.94
N GLY A 73 -4.09 -0.13 -2.27
CA GLY A 73 -3.00 0.71 -1.80
C GLY A 73 -2.57 1.67 -2.90
N CYS A 74 -3.27 2.78 -3.00
CA CYS A 74 -3.04 3.76 -4.05
C CYS A 74 -1.65 4.38 -3.89
N ARG A 75 -0.81 4.27 -4.94
CA ARG A 75 0.54 4.82 -4.96
C ARG A 75 1.46 4.27 -3.88
N GLY A 76 1.13 3.13 -3.31
CA GLY A 76 1.96 2.46 -2.31
C GLY A 76 2.61 1.22 -2.86
N PRO A 77 3.56 0.66 -2.15
CA PRO A 77 4.05 1.08 -0.83
C PRO A 77 5.05 2.24 -0.90
N VAL A 78 5.31 2.86 0.25
CA VAL A 78 6.31 3.91 0.39
C VAL A 78 7.52 3.30 1.10
N CYS A 79 8.52 2.93 0.34
CA CYS A 79 9.75 2.35 0.86
C CYS A 79 10.79 2.34 -0.26
N ASP A 80 12.03 2.03 0.08
CA ASP A 80 13.05 1.84 -0.95
C ASP A 80 12.69 0.61 -1.77
N LEU A 81 12.70 0.76 -3.08
CA LEU A 81 12.22 -0.28 -3.98
C LEU A 81 13.09 -1.53 -3.97
N ASP A 82 14.34 -1.42 -3.54
CA ASP A 82 15.26 -2.55 -3.45
C ASP A 82 15.32 -3.16 -2.05
N ASP A 83 14.56 -2.62 -1.09
CA ASP A 83 14.51 -3.16 0.27
C ASP A 83 13.47 -4.27 0.33
N ARG A 84 13.87 -5.45 -0.12
CA ARG A 84 12.98 -6.60 -0.23
C ARG A 84 12.37 -7.00 1.10
N ASP A 85 13.13 -6.92 2.18
CA ASP A 85 12.63 -7.33 3.49
C ASP A 85 11.50 -6.42 3.95
N THR A 86 11.70 -5.11 3.86
CA THR A 86 10.65 -4.14 4.22
C THR A 86 9.42 -4.35 3.36
N PHE A 87 9.62 -4.52 2.06
CA PHE A 87 8.50 -4.74 1.13
C PHE A 87 7.71 -5.98 1.53
N GLY A 88 8.41 -7.07 1.84
CA GLY A 88 7.76 -8.31 2.25
C GLY A 88 6.96 -8.17 3.54
N GLN A 89 7.49 -7.42 4.50
CA GLN A 89 6.77 -7.18 5.75
C GLN A 89 5.52 -6.33 5.53
N LEU A 90 5.61 -5.33 4.67
CA LEU A 90 4.44 -4.51 4.35
C LEU A 90 3.34 -5.35 3.70
N LEU A 91 3.72 -6.23 2.78
CA LEU A 91 2.74 -7.10 2.14
C LEU A 91 2.16 -8.11 3.11
N ALA A 92 2.96 -8.60 4.06
CA ALA A 92 2.44 -9.50 5.09
C ALA A 92 1.38 -8.80 5.93
N GLY A 93 1.62 -7.54 6.29
CA GLY A 93 0.63 -6.76 7.02
C GLY A 93 -0.64 -6.52 6.20
N ALA A 94 -0.47 -6.25 4.91
CA ALA A 94 -1.62 -6.05 4.03
C ALA A 94 -2.45 -7.34 3.93
N LYS A 95 -1.78 -8.48 3.83
CA LYS A 95 -2.48 -9.76 3.77
C LYS A 95 -3.24 -10.06 5.07
N ALA A 96 -2.66 -9.70 6.21
CA ALA A 96 -3.34 -9.88 7.49
C ALA A 96 -4.59 -9.01 7.56
N LEU A 97 -4.50 -7.76 7.10
CA LEU A 97 -5.67 -6.88 7.02
C LEU A 97 -6.71 -7.43 6.06
N ALA A 98 -6.26 -7.95 4.91
CA ALA A 98 -7.18 -8.51 3.93
C ALA A 98 -7.97 -9.67 4.53
N LYS A 99 -7.32 -10.49 5.33
CA LYS A 99 -7.99 -11.58 6.01
C LYS A 99 -9.00 -11.06 7.01
N GLU A 100 -8.63 -10.05 7.79
CA GLU A 100 -9.51 -9.46 8.78
C GLU A 100 -10.76 -8.85 8.15
N TYR A 101 -10.59 -8.14 7.03
CA TYR A 101 -11.67 -7.45 6.36
C TYR A 101 -12.31 -8.27 5.25
N LYS A 102 -11.89 -9.53 5.09
CA LYS A 102 -12.43 -10.43 4.06
C LYS A 102 -12.28 -9.85 2.66
N SER A 103 -11.11 -9.27 2.39
CA SER A 103 -10.83 -8.71 1.06
C SER A 103 -10.59 -9.83 0.07
N TYR A 104 -11.21 -9.73 -1.10
CA TYR A 104 -11.03 -10.73 -2.14
C TYR A 104 -9.86 -10.41 -3.06
N VAL A 105 -9.35 -9.18 -2.99
CA VAL A 105 -8.21 -8.76 -3.81
C VAL A 105 -7.49 -7.62 -3.11
N ILE A 106 -6.18 -7.57 -3.29
CA ILE A 106 -5.33 -6.46 -2.86
C ILE A 106 -4.72 -5.87 -4.12
N LYS A 107 -4.99 -4.59 -4.37
CA LYS A 107 -4.41 -3.88 -5.51
C LYS A 107 -3.46 -2.82 -5.02
N ILE A 108 -2.32 -2.72 -5.69
CA ILE A 108 -1.38 -1.61 -5.45
C ILE A 108 -0.98 -1.05 -6.80
N ASP A 109 -0.65 0.23 -6.83
CA ASP A 109 -0.16 0.86 -8.06
C ASP A 109 1.00 1.78 -7.72
N PRO A 110 2.14 1.18 -7.35
CA PRO A 110 3.32 1.96 -7.00
C PRO A 110 3.77 2.84 -8.17
N ASP A 111 4.33 3.99 -7.83
CA ASP A 111 4.83 4.93 -8.82
C ASP A 111 6.23 4.49 -9.25
N VAL A 112 6.28 3.55 -10.20
CA VAL A 112 7.52 2.93 -10.66
C VAL A 112 7.50 2.87 -12.18
N PRO A 113 8.60 3.26 -12.84
CA PRO A 113 8.67 3.16 -14.31
C PRO A 113 8.48 1.72 -14.76
N SER A 114 7.82 1.55 -15.90
CA SER A 114 7.58 0.21 -16.45
C SER A 114 8.90 -0.48 -16.83
N SER A 115 9.96 0.29 -17.00
CA SER A 115 11.27 -0.27 -17.31
C SER A 115 11.97 -0.89 -16.10
N ASN A 116 11.45 -0.69 -14.90
CA ASN A 116 12.04 -1.27 -13.70
C ASN A 116 11.60 -2.72 -13.55
N THR A 117 12.21 -3.60 -14.34
CA THR A 117 11.83 -5.03 -14.34
C THR A 117 12.18 -5.70 -13.03
N GLY A 118 13.23 -5.23 -12.34
CA GLY A 118 13.58 -5.79 -11.04
C GLY A 118 12.47 -5.63 -10.03
N PHE A 119 11.83 -4.48 -10.03
CA PHE A 119 10.71 -4.24 -9.11
C PHE A 119 9.52 -5.14 -9.46
N TYR A 120 9.21 -5.28 -10.74
CA TYR A 120 8.10 -6.13 -11.13
C TYR A 120 8.36 -7.60 -10.85
N ASN A 121 9.62 -8.03 -10.96
CA ASN A 121 9.99 -9.39 -10.56
C ASN A 121 9.83 -9.57 -9.05
N LEU A 122 10.14 -8.55 -8.29
CA LEU A 122 9.94 -8.58 -6.84
C LEU A 122 8.46 -8.75 -6.51
N LEU A 123 7.59 -7.99 -7.17
CA LEU A 123 6.15 -8.11 -6.97
C LEU A 123 5.67 -9.54 -7.26
N ARG A 124 6.13 -10.12 -8.35
CA ARG A 124 5.73 -11.49 -8.69
C ARG A 124 6.20 -12.48 -7.65
N SER A 125 7.37 -12.26 -7.07
CA SER A 125 7.89 -13.17 -6.05
C SER A 125 7.02 -13.17 -4.79
N PHE A 126 6.22 -12.12 -4.58
CA PHE A 126 5.28 -12.03 -3.48
C PHE A 126 3.85 -12.40 -3.89
N GLY A 127 3.66 -12.88 -5.10
CA GLY A 127 2.36 -13.35 -5.55
C GLY A 127 1.50 -12.31 -6.25
N PHE A 128 2.05 -11.17 -6.61
CA PHE A 128 1.31 -10.13 -7.32
C PHE A 128 1.50 -10.27 -8.82
N ASP A 129 0.41 -10.08 -9.57
CA ASP A 129 0.46 -10.00 -11.02
C ASP A 129 0.40 -8.56 -11.44
N SER A 130 1.23 -8.18 -12.40
CA SER A 130 1.15 -6.86 -12.99
C SER A 130 0.41 -6.94 -14.31
N LYS A 131 -0.36 -5.90 -14.62
CA LYS A 131 -1.01 -5.82 -15.91
C LYS A 131 0.04 -5.44 -16.93
N GLU A 132 0.26 -6.34 -17.85
CA GLU A 132 1.23 -6.09 -18.90
C GLU A 132 0.81 -4.93 -19.77
N GLY A 133 1.81 -4.36 -20.38
CA GLY A 133 1.54 -3.30 -21.29
C GLY A 133 1.10 -2.06 -20.59
N GLY A 134 1.43 -1.90 -19.38
CA GLY A 134 1.11 -0.72 -18.60
C GLY A 134 0.83 0.53 -19.39
N LYS A 135 0.92 0.44 -20.69
CA LYS A 135 0.48 1.50 -21.56
C LYS A 135 -0.88 1.97 -21.13
N ASN A 136 -1.60 1.05 -20.63
CA ASN A 136 -2.90 1.34 -20.11
C ASN A 136 -2.82 1.37 -18.61
N PHE A 137 -2.26 2.45 -18.14
CA PHE A 137 -2.13 2.64 -16.71
C PHE A 137 -3.48 2.52 -16.02
N GLU A 138 -4.53 2.93 -16.71
CA GLU A 138 -5.86 2.83 -16.15
C GLU A 138 -6.33 1.40 -15.99
N ALA A 139 -5.75 0.49 -16.73
CA ALA A 139 -6.10 -0.91 -16.58
C ALA A 139 -5.57 -1.46 -15.26
N ILE A 140 -4.53 -0.84 -14.73
CA ILE A 140 -3.95 -1.24 -13.45
C ILE A 140 -4.55 -0.44 -12.32
N GLN A 141 -4.67 0.85 -12.54
CA GLN A 141 -5.13 1.78 -11.53
C GLN A 141 -6.61 2.07 -11.74
N PRO A 142 -7.43 1.69 -10.77
CA PRO A 142 -8.85 2.02 -10.88
C PRO A 142 -9.08 3.52 -11.00
N ARG A 143 -10.07 3.88 -11.75
CA ARG A 143 -10.46 5.26 -11.91
C ARG A 143 -11.38 5.66 -10.80
N TYR A 144 -11.15 6.77 -10.26
CA TYR A 144 -12.04 7.32 -9.25
C TYR A 144 -12.45 8.72 -9.61
#